data_56467610cfc40e366f85bd2d0487d83a
#
_entry.id   56467610cfc40e366f85bd2d0487d83a
#
_cell.length_a   1.000
_cell.length_b   1.000
_cell.length_c   1.000
_cell.angle_alpha   90.00
_cell.angle_beta   90.00
_cell.angle_gamma   90.00
#
_symmetry.space_group_name_H-M   'P 1'
#
loop_
_entity.id
_entity.type
_entity.pdbx_description
1 polymer ?
#
loop_
_entity_poly.entity_id
_entity_poly.type
_entity_poly.pdbx_seq_one_letter_code
_entity_poly.pdbx_strand_id
1 'polypeptide(L)'
;TYTHPSYTARASGLYKVTVDSTGHVSAATAVTKSDITALGIPIGEDHEITFSNIAKGITIPNGIGKDKCYCYTVGKLGFLSITFTTGDSTSGTAIAAGKTLFYVEGVPKSIHTSYSSLNNDDGDFIAIRSSDGEQYILEAPHISTGALMIKAKEAIPAGYRYKINVVFVEV
;
A
#
# COMPACT_ATOMS: atom_id res chain seq x y z
N THR A 1 -4.88 27.66 54.09
CA THR A 1 -5.49 28.06 52.79
C THR A 1 -4.79 27.21 51.68
N TYR A 2 -5.53 26.42 50.96
CA TYR A 2 -5.00 25.66 49.83
C TYR A 2 -4.75 26.61 48.66
N THR A 3 -3.52 26.61 48.12
CA THR A 3 -3.17 27.40 46.96
C THR A 3 -3.16 26.46 45.74
N HIS A 4 -4.01 26.71 44.77
CA HIS A 4 -4.06 25.95 43.55
C HIS A 4 -2.75 26.15 42.74
N PRO A 5 -2.10 25.09 42.27
CA PRO A 5 -0.98 25.24 41.34
C PRO A 5 -1.43 25.97 40.08
N SER A 6 -0.65 26.94 39.64
CA SER A 6 -0.94 27.59 38.33
C SER A 6 -0.32 26.78 37.20
N TYR A 7 -1.11 26.46 36.18
CA TYR A 7 -0.66 25.79 35.00
C TYR A 7 -0.85 26.66 33.74
N THR A 8 0.09 26.59 32.85
CA THR A 8 -0.07 27.21 31.53
C THR A 8 -1.22 26.52 30.77
N ALA A 9 -2.17 27.31 30.29
CA ALA A 9 -3.27 26.81 29.45
C ALA A 9 -2.70 26.09 28.23
N ARG A 10 -3.31 24.94 27.87
CA ARG A 10 -2.93 24.16 26.72
C ARG A 10 -4.01 24.26 25.64
N ALA A 11 -3.60 24.14 24.38
CA ALA A 11 -4.55 24.01 23.28
C ALA A 11 -5.39 22.73 23.45
N SER A 12 -6.57 22.70 22.83
CA SER A 12 -7.39 21.48 22.77
C SER A 12 -6.64 20.36 22.07
N GLY A 13 -6.77 19.11 22.53
CA GLY A 13 -6.08 17.95 21.98
C GLY A 13 -6.15 16.73 22.90
N LEU A 14 -5.48 15.67 22.49
CA LEU A 14 -5.30 14.47 23.30
C LEU A 14 -4.01 14.60 24.12
N TYR A 15 -4.12 14.37 25.42
CA TYR A 15 -2.99 14.46 26.35
C TYR A 15 -2.93 13.23 27.26
N LYS A 16 -1.71 12.75 27.51
CA LYS A 16 -1.38 11.89 28.65
C LYS A 16 -1.22 12.76 29.88
N VAL A 17 -1.85 12.40 30.97
CA VAL A 17 -1.69 13.10 32.25
C VAL A 17 -0.99 12.22 33.25
N THR A 18 -0.12 12.83 34.05
CA THR A 18 0.46 12.22 35.25
C THR A 18 -0.23 12.83 36.46
N VAL A 19 -0.63 11.99 37.39
CA VAL A 19 -1.27 12.40 38.66
C VAL A 19 -0.30 12.16 39.80
N ASP A 20 -0.16 13.12 40.68
CA ASP A 20 0.68 13.00 41.88
C ASP A 20 0.00 12.18 42.99
N SER A 21 0.71 11.94 44.09
CA SER A 21 0.20 11.16 45.21
C SER A 21 -0.98 11.79 45.95
N THR A 22 -1.28 13.06 45.66
CA THR A 22 -2.41 13.81 46.26
C THR A 22 -3.60 13.91 45.30
N GLY A 23 -3.49 13.33 44.12
CA GLY A 23 -4.55 13.30 43.11
C GLY A 23 -4.56 14.50 42.15
N HIS A 24 -3.54 15.35 42.16
CA HIS A 24 -3.45 16.49 41.27
C HIS A 24 -2.71 16.10 39.98
N VAL A 25 -3.12 16.70 38.85
CA VAL A 25 -2.38 16.58 37.58
C VAL A 25 -1.03 17.28 37.73
N SER A 26 0.05 16.51 37.72
CA SER A 26 1.42 17.01 37.83
C SER A 26 2.10 17.27 36.50
N ALA A 27 1.66 16.58 35.43
CA ALA A 27 2.13 16.81 34.07
C ALA A 27 1.06 16.45 33.03
N ALA A 28 1.17 17.05 31.87
CA ALA A 28 0.38 16.66 30.67
C ALA A 28 1.25 16.76 29.44
N THR A 29 1.30 15.68 28.66
CA THR A 29 2.09 15.58 27.42
C THR A 29 1.16 15.23 26.26
N ALA A 30 1.38 15.81 25.09
CA ALA A 30 0.59 15.44 23.91
C ALA A 30 0.74 13.94 23.60
N VAL A 31 -0.37 13.31 23.23
CA VAL A 31 -0.38 11.90 22.81
C VAL A 31 0.30 11.79 21.45
N THR A 32 1.19 10.81 21.29
CA THR A 32 1.89 10.51 20.04
C THR A 32 1.27 9.31 19.32
N LYS A 33 1.64 9.11 18.04
CA LYS A 33 1.28 7.90 17.27
C LYS A 33 1.69 6.63 18.03
N SER A 34 2.90 6.63 18.62
CA SER A 34 3.43 5.49 19.40
C SER A 34 2.58 5.18 20.63
N ASP A 35 2.03 6.19 21.29
CA ASP A 35 1.16 5.96 22.46
C ASP A 35 -0.15 5.27 22.06
N ILE A 36 -0.70 5.63 20.90
CA ILE A 36 -1.92 5.01 20.38
C ILE A 36 -1.66 3.56 19.97
N THR A 37 -0.55 3.29 19.27
CA THR A 37 -0.19 1.92 18.85
C THR A 37 0.14 1.02 20.05
N ALA A 38 0.72 1.56 21.11
CA ALA A 38 0.98 0.81 22.35
C ALA A 38 -0.30 0.32 23.05
N LEU A 39 -1.46 0.93 22.76
CA LEU A 39 -2.77 0.47 23.20
C LEU A 39 -3.34 -0.65 22.33
N GLY A 40 -2.61 -1.13 21.33
CA GLY A 40 -3.10 -2.11 20.36
C GLY A 40 -4.06 -1.54 19.31
N ILE A 41 -4.18 -0.22 19.22
CA ILE A 41 -5.03 0.45 18.24
C ILE A 41 -4.25 0.56 16.92
N PRO A 42 -4.70 -0.11 15.84
CA PRO A 42 -4.02 -0.02 14.56
C PRO A 42 -4.21 1.37 13.95
N ILE A 43 -3.14 1.94 13.43
CA ILE A 43 -3.17 3.22 12.73
C ILE A 43 -2.97 2.94 11.24
N GLY A 44 -3.78 3.60 10.41
CA GLY A 44 -3.64 3.55 8.97
C GLY A 44 -2.41 4.32 8.50
N GLU A 45 -1.75 3.81 7.47
CA GLU A 45 -0.57 4.41 6.86
C GLU A 45 -0.63 4.30 5.34
N ASP A 46 -0.51 5.46 4.68
CA ASP A 46 -0.34 5.53 3.23
C ASP A 46 1.13 5.30 2.88
N HIS A 47 1.40 4.46 1.89
CA HIS A 47 2.73 4.24 1.35
C HIS A 47 2.79 4.86 -0.04
N GLU A 48 3.74 5.76 -0.23
CA GLU A 48 4.02 6.31 -1.55
C GLU A 48 4.64 5.24 -2.43
N ILE A 49 3.95 4.86 -3.50
CA ILE A 49 4.44 3.88 -4.46
C ILE A 49 4.85 4.57 -5.75
N THR A 50 5.95 4.09 -6.32
CA THR A 50 6.47 4.55 -7.61
C THR A 50 6.63 3.37 -8.55
N PHE A 51 6.79 3.66 -9.84
CA PHE A 51 6.89 2.63 -10.88
C PHE A 51 8.16 2.83 -11.70
N SER A 52 8.87 1.74 -11.93
CA SER A 52 10.06 1.73 -12.78
C SER A 52 10.02 0.60 -13.81
N ASN A 53 10.93 0.63 -14.77
CA ASN A 53 11.04 -0.37 -15.84
C ASN A 53 9.71 -0.68 -16.54
N ILE A 54 8.90 0.35 -16.79
CA ILE A 54 7.59 0.22 -17.43
C ILE A 54 7.80 -0.26 -18.86
N ALA A 55 7.18 -1.38 -19.20
CA ALA A 55 7.29 -1.96 -20.55
C ALA A 55 6.69 -1.03 -21.60
N LYS A 56 7.26 -1.07 -22.82
CA LYS A 56 6.72 -0.33 -23.97
C LYS A 56 5.26 -0.71 -24.19
N GLY A 57 4.40 0.28 -24.32
CA GLY A 57 2.96 0.10 -24.52
C GLY A 57 2.17 -0.03 -23.21
N ILE A 58 2.81 0.09 -22.04
CA ILE A 58 2.14 0.20 -20.75
C ILE A 58 2.12 1.65 -20.33
N THR A 59 0.97 2.12 -19.88
CA THR A 59 0.81 3.44 -19.23
C THR A 59 0.20 3.24 -17.85
N ILE A 60 0.83 3.83 -16.85
CA ILE A 60 0.32 3.86 -15.48
C ILE A 60 -0.15 5.30 -15.23
N PRO A 61 -1.43 5.53 -14.93
CA PRO A 61 -1.93 6.87 -14.73
C PRO A 61 -1.31 7.49 -13.47
N ASN A 62 -0.66 8.64 -13.66
CA ASN A 62 -0.16 9.47 -12.58
C ASN A 62 -1.24 10.48 -12.21
N GLY A 63 -1.78 10.43 -11.02
CA GLY A 63 -2.70 11.47 -10.59
C GLY A 63 -3.68 11.11 -9.49
N ILE A 64 -4.34 12.17 -9.02
CA ILE A 64 -5.36 12.15 -7.98
C ILE A 64 -6.70 11.81 -8.60
N GLY A 65 -7.31 10.67 -8.30
CA GLY A 65 -8.64 10.33 -8.82
C GLY A 65 -9.01 8.86 -8.67
N LYS A 66 -10.09 8.45 -9.32
CA LYS A 66 -10.63 7.07 -9.27
C LYS A 66 -9.67 5.99 -9.78
N ASP A 67 -8.66 6.40 -10.55
CA ASP A 67 -7.69 5.52 -11.21
C ASP A 67 -6.32 5.55 -10.53
N LYS A 68 -6.26 5.94 -9.27
CA LYS A 68 -5.00 6.00 -8.51
C LYS A 68 -4.46 4.62 -8.21
N CYS A 69 -3.15 4.52 -8.34
CA CYS A 69 -2.40 3.47 -7.68
C CYS A 69 -2.15 3.89 -6.23
N TYR A 70 -2.42 3.00 -5.28
CA TYR A 70 -2.18 3.27 -3.86
C TYR A 70 -1.77 1.99 -3.13
N CYS A 71 -1.02 2.18 -2.06
CA CYS A 71 -0.74 1.17 -1.07
C CYS A 71 -1.07 1.74 0.31
N TYR A 72 -1.86 1.01 1.06
CA TYR A 72 -2.35 1.45 2.37
C TYR A 72 -2.29 0.29 3.36
N THR A 73 -1.84 0.55 4.58
CA THR A 73 -1.84 -0.46 5.64
C THR A 73 -2.61 0.03 6.87
N VAL A 74 -3.24 -0.90 7.58
CA VAL A 74 -3.86 -0.68 8.90
C VAL A 74 -3.44 -1.82 9.81
N GLY A 75 -2.53 -1.54 10.73
CA GLY A 75 -1.89 -2.58 11.52
C GLY A 75 -1.18 -3.59 10.62
N LYS A 76 -1.57 -4.86 10.67
CA LYS A 76 -1.02 -5.93 9.84
C LYS A 76 -1.75 -6.13 8.50
N LEU A 77 -2.85 -5.44 8.27
CA LEU A 77 -3.62 -5.59 7.04
C LEU A 77 -3.21 -4.51 6.04
N GLY A 78 -2.90 -4.92 4.82
CA GLY A 78 -2.51 -4.04 3.74
C GLY A 78 -3.35 -4.21 2.49
N PHE A 79 -3.44 -3.13 1.72
CA PHE A 79 -4.18 -3.02 0.48
C PHE A 79 -3.28 -2.40 -0.58
N LEU A 80 -3.13 -3.06 -1.71
CA LEU A 80 -2.44 -2.54 -2.89
C LEU A 80 -3.41 -2.49 -4.06
N SER A 81 -3.55 -1.34 -4.68
CA SER A 81 -4.33 -1.17 -5.90
C SER A 81 -3.48 -0.53 -6.97
N ILE A 82 -3.44 -1.14 -8.15
CA ILE A 82 -2.68 -0.66 -9.29
C ILE A 82 -3.62 -0.63 -10.50
N THR A 83 -3.66 0.49 -11.19
CA THR A 83 -4.35 0.62 -12.48
C THR A 83 -3.30 0.87 -13.56
N PHE A 84 -3.40 0.16 -14.67
CA PHE A 84 -2.57 0.38 -15.85
C PHE A 84 -3.37 0.22 -17.13
N THR A 85 -2.88 0.80 -18.21
CA THR A 85 -3.44 0.59 -19.55
C THR A 85 -2.38 -0.04 -20.45
N THR A 86 -2.79 -0.95 -21.29
CA THR A 86 -2.00 -1.45 -22.41
C THR A 86 -2.24 -0.58 -23.63
N GLY A 87 -1.28 -0.41 -24.54
CA GLY A 87 -1.31 0.50 -25.69
C GLY A 87 -2.64 0.59 -26.41
N ASP A 88 -2.78 1.53 -27.34
CA ASP A 88 -4.05 1.71 -28.04
C ASP A 88 -4.43 0.50 -28.93
N SER A 89 -5.72 0.32 -29.14
CA SER A 89 -6.27 -0.79 -29.92
C SER A 89 -5.93 -0.73 -31.42
N THR A 90 -5.36 0.38 -31.88
CA THR A 90 -5.04 0.61 -33.30
C THR A 90 -3.60 0.27 -33.67
N SER A 91 -2.69 0.29 -32.68
CA SER A 91 -1.28 -0.10 -32.85
C SER A 91 -0.88 -1.29 -31.95
N GLY A 92 -1.84 -1.89 -31.27
CA GLY A 92 -1.63 -2.68 -30.09
C GLY A 92 -1.23 -4.12 -30.35
N THR A 93 0.04 -4.40 -30.13
CA THR A 93 0.49 -5.77 -29.89
C THR A 93 0.13 -6.14 -28.44
N ALA A 94 -0.56 -7.26 -28.26
CA ALA A 94 -0.78 -7.84 -26.94
C ALA A 94 0.56 -7.98 -26.20
N ILE A 95 0.53 -7.83 -24.90
CA ILE A 95 1.71 -8.11 -24.06
C ILE A 95 1.86 -9.63 -24.01
N ALA A 96 2.98 -10.14 -24.50
CA ALA A 96 3.23 -11.57 -24.51
C ALA A 96 3.37 -12.14 -23.09
N ALA A 97 2.99 -13.40 -22.90
CA ALA A 97 3.28 -14.15 -21.70
C ALA A 97 4.78 -14.11 -21.36
N GLY A 98 5.13 -14.09 -20.08
CA GLY A 98 6.50 -14.03 -19.59
C GLY A 98 7.13 -12.63 -19.64
N LYS A 99 6.43 -11.60 -20.10
CA LYS A 99 6.96 -10.23 -20.13
C LYS A 99 6.76 -9.51 -18.80
N THR A 100 7.83 -8.87 -18.31
CA THR A 100 7.73 -7.91 -17.21
C THR A 100 6.94 -6.69 -17.67
N LEU A 101 5.93 -6.31 -16.89
CA LEU A 101 5.10 -5.13 -17.15
C LEU A 101 5.72 -3.89 -16.55
N PHE A 102 6.04 -3.94 -15.28
CA PHE A 102 6.65 -2.85 -14.50
C PHE A 102 7.11 -3.36 -13.13
N TYR A 103 7.87 -2.52 -12.44
CA TYR A 103 8.23 -2.70 -11.03
C TYR A 103 7.47 -1.69 -10.19
N VAL A 104 7.05 -2.10 -8.98
CA VAL A 104 6.41 -1.25 -7.98
C VAL A 104 7.35 -1.10 -6.81
N GLU A 105 7.74 0.12 -6.50
CA GLU A 105 8.62 0.47 -5.40
C GLU A 105 7.81 1.16 -4.29
N GLY A 106 8.35 1.17 -3.06
CA GLY A 106 7.68 1.80 -1.92
C GLY A 106 6.60 0.94 -1.25
N VAL A 107 6.36 -0.28 -1.74
CA VAL A 107 5.49 -1.24 -1.04
C VAL A 107 6.17 -1.80 0.21
N PRO A 108 5.44 -2.07 1.31
CA PRO A 108 6.02 -2.68 2.50
C PRO A 108 6.70 -4.02 2.19
N LYS A 109 7.83 -4.29 2.87
CA LYS A 109 8.58 -5.54 2.68
C LYS A 109 7.76 -6.80 2.92
N SER A 110 6.76 -6.72 3.76
CA SER A 110 5.82 -7.79 4.06
C SER A 110 5.05 -8.31 2.84
N ILE A 111 4.77 -7.46 1.84
CA ILE A 111 4.20 -7.94 0.57
C ILE A 111 5.15 -8.93 -0.11
N HIS A 112 6.45 -8.65 -0.04
CA HIS A 112 7.48 -9.50 -0.65
C HIS A 112 7.64 -10.86 0.04
N THR A 113 7.45 -10.91 1.38
CA THR A 113 7.66 -12.12 2.16
C THR A 113 6.43 -13.01 2.24
N SER A 114 5.24 -12.45 2.23
CA SER A 114 3.99 -13.21 2.28
C SER A 114 3.76 -14.10 1.06
N TYR A 115 4.28 -13.68 -0.10
CA TYR A 115 4.20 -14.45 -1.33
C TYR A 115 5.42 -15.36 -1.56
N SER A 116 6.56 -15.10 -0.91
CA SER A 116 7.78 -15.92 -1.08
C SER A 116 7.88 -17.09 -0.11
N SER A 117 7.09 -17.13 0.98
CA SER A 117 7.19 -18.18 2.00
C SER A 117 6.38 -19.44 1.70
N LEU A 118 5.52 -19.42 0.70
CA LEU A 118 4.75 -20.57 0.25
C LEU A 118 5.41 -21.21 -0.98
N ASN A 119 6.46 -22.02 -0.74
CA ASN A 119 6.98 -23.04 -1.65
C ASN A 119 7.59 -22.60 -2.99
N ASN A 120 8.43 -21.57 -3.06
CA ASN A 120 9.04 -21.13 -4.34
C ASN A 120 8.04 -20.78 -5.46
N ASP A 121 6.76 -20.77 -5.18
CA ASP A 121 5.75 -20.33 -6.13
C ASP A 121 5.63 -18.81 -6.01
N ASP A 122 6.00 -18.12 -7.05
CA ASP A 122 5.76 -16.70 -7.25
C ASP A 122 4.25 -16.44 -7.09
N GLY A 123 3.89 -15.49 -6.21
CA GLY A 123 2.47 -15.20 -5.96
C GLY A 123 1.77 -14.75 -7.23
N ASP A 124 0.65 -15.36 -7.54
CA ASP A 124 -0.20 -14.95 -8.66
C ASP A 124 -1.09 -13.77 -8.27
N PHE A 125 -1.13 -12.74 -9.10
CA PHE A 125 -2.09 -11.65 -9.02
C PHE A 125 -3.12 -11.79 -10.13
N ILE A 126 -4.30 -11.24 -9.90
CA ILE A 126 -5.32 -11.14 -10.92
C ILE A 126 -5.43 -9.70 -11.38
N ALA A 127 -5.24 -9.46 -12.68
CA ALA A 127 -5.60 -8.21 -13.32
C ALA A 127 -7.00 -8.34 -13.95
N ILE A 128 -7.88 -7.43 -13.58
CA ILE A 128 -9.25 -7.40 -14.10
C ILE A 128 -9.34 -6.33 -15.19
N ARG A 129 -9.79 -6.72 -16.38
CA ARG A 129 -10.06 -5.78 -17.47
C ARG A 129 -11.30 -4.95 -17.12
N SER A 130 -11.15 -3.64 -17.17
CA SER A 130 -12.21 -2.74 -16.69
C SER A 130 -13.44 -2.67 -17.58
N SER A 131 -13.34 -3.09 -18.85
CA SER A 131 -14.45 -3.03 -19.82
C SER A 131 -15.51 -4.10 -19.61
N ASP A 132 -15.13 -5.29 -19.18
CA ASP A 132 -16.00 -6.49 -19.15
C ASP A 132 -15.74 -7.42 -17.98
N GLY A 133 -14.73 -7.14 -17.14
CA GLY A 133 -14.39 -7.93 -15.97
C GLY A 133 -13.57 -9.19 -16.27
N GLU A 134 -13.10 -9.39 -17.51
CA GLU A 134 -12.24 -10.53 -17.84
C GLU A 134 -10.95 -10.49 -17.00
N GLN A 135 -10.52 -11.66 -16.54
CA GLN A 135 -9.41 -11.82 -15.61
C GLN A 135 -8.17 -12.34 -16.34
N TYR A 136 -7.02 -11.81 -15.98
CA TYR A 136 -5.70 -12.19 -16.49
C TYR A 136 -4.76 -12.48 -15.33
N ILE A 137 -4.00 -13.55 -15.45
CA ILE A 137 -3.06 -13.96 -14.41
C ILE A 137 -1.73 -13.24 -14.60
N LEU A 138 -1.29 -12.57 -13.55
CA LEU A 138 0.02 -11.96 -13.43
C LEU A 138 0.81 -12.72 -12.36
N GLU A 139 2.11 -12.78 -12.51
CA GLU A 139 3.02 -13.26 -11.47
C GLU A 139 3.83 -12.09 -10.90
N ALA A 140 4.15 -12.19 -9.62
CA ALA A 140 5.00 -11.24 -8.92
C ALA A 140 6.18 -11.97 -8.29
N PRO A 141 7.16 -12.40 -9.09
CA PRO A 141 8.33 -13.08 -8.58
C PRO A 141 9.09 -12.19 -7.60
N HIS A 142 9.61 -12.81 -6.54
CA HIS A 142 10.43 -12.12 -5.56
C HIS A 142 11.71 -11.59 -6.21
N ILE A 143 12.00 -10.31 -6.01
CA ILE A 143 13.27 -9.71 -6.38
C ILE A 143 13.99 -9.15 -5.16
N SER A 144 15.28 -9.38 -5.09
CA SER A 144 16.14 -8.98 -3.96
C SER A 144 16.29 -7.46 -3.76
N THR A 145 15.79 -6.65 -4.70
CA THR A 145 16.00 -5.19 -4.73
C THR A 145 14.98 -4.39 -3.93
N GLY A 146 13.98 -5.04 -3.30
CA GLY A 146 12.95 -4.33 -2.53
C GLY A 146 11.83 -3.71 -3.39
N ALA A 147 11.75 -4.06 -4.68
CA ALA A 147 10.64 -3.72 -5.55
C ALA A 147 9.81 -4.96 -5.89
N LEU A 148 8.51 -4.79 -6.09
CA LEU A 148 7.61 -5.83 -6.54
C LEU A 148 7.61 -5.86 -8.08
N MET A 149 8.12 -6.91 -8.69
CA MET A 149 8.06 -7.06 -10.15
C MET A 149 6.70 -7.64 -10.55
N ILE A 150 6.01 -6.99 -11.46
CA ILE A 150 4.75 -7.48 -12.05
C ILE A 150 5.02 -7.99 -13.45
N LYS A 151 4.66 -9.24 -13.71
CA LYS A 151 4.94 -9.95 -14.95
C LYS A 151 3.69 -10.65 -15.48
N ALA A 152 3.50 -10.66 -16.78
CA ALA A 152 2.38 -11.34 -17.42
C ALA A 152 2.62 -12.86 -17.41
N LYS A 153 1.74 -13.65 -16.80
CA LYS A 153 1.79 -15.12 -16.87
C LYS A 153 1.18 -15.62 -18.16
N GLU A 154 0.23 -14.89 -18.69
CA GLU A 154 -0.43 -15.13 -19.97
C GLU A 154 -0.43 -13.87 -20.86
N ALA A 155 -0.84 -14.01 -22.12
CA ALA A 155 -0.91 -12.87 -23.01
C ALA A 155 -2.04 -11.90 -22.62
N ILE A 156 -1.71 -10.60 -22.49
CA ILE A 156 -2.66 -9.56 -22.11
C ILE A 156 -3.00 -8.72 -23.33
N PRO A 157 -4.29 -8.62 -23.73
CA PRO A 157 -4.73 -7.82 -24.86
C PRO A 157 -4.33 -6.35 -24.75
N ALA A 158 -4.04 -5.72 -25.90
CA ALA A 158 -3.78 -4.29 -25.98
C ALA A 158 -5.07 -3.46 -26.04
N GLY A 159 -4.97 -2.17 -25.74
CA GLY A 159 -6.06 -1.21 -25.87
C GLY A 159 -7.03 -1.19 -24.69
N TYR A 160 -6.69 -1.83 -23.59
CA TYR A 160 -7.58 -1.92 -22.44
C TYR A 160 -6.94 -1.39 -21.14
N ARG A 161 -7.81 -1.03 -20.22
CA ARG A 161 -7.46 -0.69 -18.85
C ARG A 161 -7.63 -1.91 -17.96
N TYR A 162 -6.63 -2.13 -17.10
CA TYR A 162 -6.60 -3.23 -16.13
C TYR A 162 -6.45 -2.70 -14.72
N LYS A 163 -7.00 -3.43 -13.77
CA LYS A 163 -6.88 -3.14 -12.35
C LYS A 163 -6.43 -4.38 -11.58
N ILE A 164 -5.41 -4.21 -10.76
CA ILE A 164 -4.93 -5.18 -9.80
C ILE A 164 -5.36 -4.68 -8.42
N ASN A 165 -6.01 -5.54 -7.63
CA ASN A 165 -6.29 -5.27 -6.23
C ASN A 165 -5.78 -6.44 -5.40
N VAL A 166 -4.93 -6.15 -4.43
CA VAL A 166 -4.33 -7.15 -3.54
C VAL A 166 -4.61 -6.76 -2.11
N VAL A 167 -5.04 -7.73 -1.33
CA VAL A 167 -5.08 -7.64 0.13
C VAL A 167 -3.98 -8.55 0.66
N PHE A 168 -3.15 -8.03 1.54
CA PHE A 168 -2.05 -8.77 2.14
C PHE A 168 -2.03 -8.61 3.65
N VAL A 169 -1.42 -9.57 4.32
CA VAL A 169 -1.23 -9.54 5.78
C VAL A 169 0.26 -9.45 6.08
N GLU A 170 0.63 -8.49 6.89
CA GLU A 170 2.00 -8.35 7.38
C GLU A 170 2.30 -9.46 8.41
N VAL A 171 3.33 -10.26 8.14
CA VAL A 171 3.75 -11.39 8.98
C VAL A 171 4.75 -10.94 10.07
#